data_67c64989eb476c2078befd86b97c582b
#
_entry.id   67c64989eb476c2078befd86b97c582b
#
_cell.length_a   1.000
_cell.length_b   1.000
_cell.length_c   1.000
_cell.angle_alpha   90.00
_cell.angle_beta   90.00
_cell.angle_gamma   90.00
#
_symmetry.space_group_name_H-M   'P 1'
#
loop_
_entity.id
_entity.type
_entity.pdbx_description
1 polymer ?
#
loop_
_entity_poly.entity_id
_entity_poly.type
_entity_poly.pdbx_seq_one_letter_code
_entity_poly.pdbx_strand_id
1 'polypeptide(L)'
;MAAKLKISARNVPPRWRKEVERILITDEQIARRIKTLAREIERDFHGRELVVVSLLNGTVMFLADLVRHLSLPLRLDFMGVSSYGAGTESGDLVFTKELRLDVRGRDVLLVDDILDTGKTMSRVLPKIRVLKPRRIKICVLLDKPSRRSENVKANYVGFEIPDFFVVGYGLDFAERYRNLPFVGVLHPHIYKQACQRVNEAFCHK
;
A
#
# COMPACT_ATOMS: atom_id res chain seq x y z
N MET A 1 16.11 2.53 6.03
CA MET A 1 15.96 1.16 6.63
C MET A 1 14.55 0.97 7.14
N ALA A 2 13.90 -0.16 6.84
CA ALA A 2 12.59 -0.51 7.40
C ALA A 2 12.65 -0.63 8.93
N ALA A 3 11.57 -0.25 9.63
CA ALA A 3 11.52 -0.38 11.07
C ALA A 3 11.34 -1.86 11.46
N LYS A 4 12.14 -2.33 12.44
CA LYS A 4 11.95 -3.66 13.02
C LYS A 4 10.62 -3.71 13.77
N LEU A 5 9.79 -4.69 13.43
CA LEU A 5 8.53 -4.98 14.12
C LEU A 5 8.81 -5.44 15.57
N LYS A 6 8.34 -4.65 16.53
CA LYS A 6 8.12 -5.14 17.89
C LYS A 6 6.65 -5.53 17.97
N ILE A 7 6.34 -6.81 17.82
CA ILE A 7 4.99 -7.35 17.98
C ILE A 7 4.57 -7.05 19.41
N SER A 8 3.62 -6.14 19.57
CA SER A 8 3.02 -5.86 20.88
C SER A 8 1.77 -6.70 21.02
N ALA A 9 1.66 -7.42 22.11
CA ALA A 9 0.44 -8.15 22.50
C ALA A 9 -0.67 -7.20 22.97
N ARG A 10 -0.81 -6.01 22.37
CA ARG A 10 -1.92 -5.11 22.68
C ARG A 10 -3.23 -5.77 22.28
N ASN A 11 -4.16 -5.77 23.20
CA ASN A 11 -5.48 -6.35 23.01
C ASN A 11 -6.22 -5.66 21.87
N VAL A 12 -6.60 -6.45 20.87
CA VAL A 12 -7.55 -6.01 19.84
C VAL A 12 -8.81 -5.47 20.53
N PRO A 13 -9.35 -4.32 20.09
CA PRO A 13 -10.58 -3.77 20.67
C PRO A 13 -11.70 -4.82 20.65
N PRO A 14 -12.55 -4.90 21.68
CA PRO A 14 -13.55 -5.97 21.86
C PRO A 14 -14.42 -6.20 20.61
N ARG A 15 -14.80 -5.11 19.93
CA ARG A 15 -15.60 -5.12 18.71
C ARG A 15 -14.98 -5.96 17.58
N TRP A 16 -13.63 -6.03 17.51
CA TRP A 16 -12.91 -6.63 16.38
C TRP A 16 -12.26 -7.99 16.71
N ARG A 17 -12.35 -8.47 17.96
CA ARG A 17 -11.66 -9.70 18.42
C ARG A 17 -12.08 -10.96 17.70
N LYS A 18 -13.29 -11.01 17.14
CA LYS A 18 -13.77 -12.15 16.37
C LYS A 18 -13.18 -12.22 14.95
N GLU A 19 -12.69 -11.09 14.43
CA GLU A 19 -12.23 -10.95 13.05
C GLU A 19 -10.72 -10.71 12.98
N VAL A 20 -10.17 -9.90 13.88
CA VAL A 20 -8.75 -9.57 13.97
C VAL A 20 -8.09 -10.38 15.08
N GLU A 21 -7.12 -11.20 14.69
CA GLU A 21 -6.37 -12.10 15.61
C GLU A 21 -5.48 -11.29 16.57
N ARG A 22 -4.72 -10.34 16.02
CA ARG A 22 -3.80 -9.50 16.77
C ARG A 22 -3.47 -8.21 16.04
N ILE A 23 -3.04 -7.20 16.77
CA ILE A 23 -2.47 -5.99 16.19
C ILE A 23 -1.00 -6.25 15.85
N LEU A 24 -0.66 -6.11 14.57
CA LEU A 24 0.70 -6.26 14.07
C LEU A 24 1.50 -4.96 14.22
N ILE A 25 0.87 -3.82 13.90
CA ILE A 25 1.47 -2.48 13.98
C ILE A 25 0.43 -1.54 14.57
N THR A 26 0.79 -0.87 15.66
CA THR A 26 -0.11 0.07 16.33
C THR A 26 -0.13 1.42 15.61
N ASP A 27 -1.17 2.21 15.85
CA ASP A 27 -1.32 3.58 15.39
C ASP A 27 -0.14 4.47 15.77
N GLU A 28 0.37 4.35 17.01
CA GLU A 28 1.53 5.14 17.43
C GLU A 28 2.83 4.70 16.72
N GLN A 29 2.98 3.40 16.40
CA GLN A 29 4.11 2.92 15.62
C GLN A 29 4.05 3.47 14.20
N ILE A 30 2.86 3.46 13.59
CA ILE A 30 2.62 4.04 12.26
C ILE A 30 2.97 5.53 12.26
N ALA A 31 2.40 6.30 13.19
CA ALA A 31 2.63 7.75 13.27
C ALA A 31 4.13 8.10 13.42
N ARG A 32 4.86 7.37 14.28
CA ARG A 32 6.31 7.57 14.44
C ARG A 32 7.08 7.22 13.16
N ARG A 33 6.72 6.13 12.47
CA ARG A 33 7.42 5.72 11.26
C ARG A 33 7.18 6.69 10.11
N ILE A 34 5.96 7.19 9.95
CA ILE A 34 5.62 8.19 8.92
C ILE A 34 6.46 9.45 9.07
N LYS A 35 6.61 9.97 10.30
CA LYS A 35 7.50 11.13 10.56
C LYS A 35 8.94 10.87 10.13
N THR A 36 9.42 9.65 10.33
CA THR A 36 10.78 9.27 9.90
C THR A 36 10.87 9.14 8.39
N LEU A 37 9.87 8.50 7.73
CA LEU A 37 9.80 8.41 6.27
C LEU A 37 9.76 9.78 5.61
N ALA A 38 8.95 10.70 6.14
CA ALA A 38 8.87 12.06 5.63
C ALA A 38 10.24 12.76 5.64
N ARG A 39 11.00 12.65 6.72
CA ARG A 39 12.36 13.20 6.80
C ARG A 39 13.33 12.54 5.80
N GLU A 40 13.23 11.23 5.60
CA GLU A 40 14.04 10.51 4.60
C GLU A 40 13.73 11.03 3.19
N ILE A 41 12.45 11.22 2.87
CA ILE A 41 11.98 11.76 1.59
C ILE A 41 12.43 13.20 1.41
N GLU A 42 12.22 14.07 2.40
CA GLU A 42 12.62 15.48 2.34
C GLU A 42 14.12 15.65 2.09
N ARG A 43 14.97 14.85 2.74
CA ARG A 43 16.41 14.88 2.50
C ARG A 43 16.77 14.56 1.06
N ASP A 44 16.12 13.53 0.46
CA ASP A 44 16.42 13.07 -0.90
C ASP A 44 15.87 14.02 -1.99
N PHE A 45 14.85 14.81 -1.65
CA PHE A 45 14.17 15.73 -2.57
C PHE A 45 14.36 17.21 -2.18
N HIS A 46 15.32 17.51 -1.32
CA HIS A 46 15.59 18.88 -0.85
C HIS A 46 15.73 19.88 -2.01
N GLY A 47 15.07 21.04 -1.89
CA GLY A 47 15.12 22.12 -2.88
C GLY A 47 14.39 21.79 -4.19
N ARG A 48 13.48 20.82 -4.22
CA ARG A 48 12.77 20.35 -5.42
C ARG A 48 11.26 20.36 -5.21
N GLU A 49 10.52 20.58 -6.30
CA GLU A 49 9.09 20.32 -6.34
C GLU A 49 8.87 18.83 -6.59
N LEU A 50 7.98 18.21 -5.80
CA LEU A 50 7.69 16.78 -5.85
C LEU A 50 6.29 16.54 -6.41
N VAL A 51 6.15 15.61 -7.33
CA VAL A 51 4.85 15.07 -7.71
C VAL A 51 4.62 13.76 -6.96
N VAL A 52 3.67 13.76 -6.06
CA VAL A 52 3.25 12.56 -5.32
C VAL A 52 2.12 11.90 -6.11
N VAL A 53 2.33 10.66 -6.52
CA VAL A 53 1.35 9.83 -7.22
C VAL A 53 0.96 8.69 -6.30
N SER A 54 -0.32 8.59 -5.94
CA SER A 54 -0.82 7.56 -5.04
C SER A 54 -1.73 6.57 -5.75
N LEU A 55 -1.57 5.29 -5.44
CA LEU A 55 -2.45 4.24 -5.94
C LEU A 55 -3.69 4.12 -5.04
N LEU A 56 -4.88 4.21 -5.64
CA LEU A 56 -6.15 4.09 -4.93
C LEU A 56 -6.57 2.60 -4.83
N ASN A 57 -7.30 2.17 -3.77
CA ASN A 57 -7.88 2.97 -2.67
C ASN A 57 -7.13 2.79 -1.33
N GLY A 58 -6.35 1.71 -1.16
CA GLY A 58 -5.74 1.31 0.11
C GLY A 58 -4.78 2.34 0.71
N THR A 59 -4.16 3.14 -0.15
CA THR A 59 -3.15 4.15 0.26
C THR A 59 -3.72 5.37 0.96
N VAL A 60 -5.04 5.62 0.94
CA VAL A 60 -5.64 6.90 1.34
C VAL A 60 -5.20 7.35 2.74
N MET A 61 -5.22 6.44 3.73
CA MET A 61 -4.84 6.77 5.10
C MET A 61 -3.34 7.08 5.22
N PHE A 62 -2.51 6.23 4.64
CA PHE A 62 -1.06 6.40 4.64
C PHE A 62 -0.65 7.69 3.92
N LEU A 63 -1.22 7.95 2.74
CA LEU A 63 -0.94 9.14 1.96
C LEU A 63 -1.30 10.42 2.73
N ALA A 64 -2.52 10.48 3.30
CA ALA A 64 -2.99 11.64 4.03
C ALA A 64 -2.07 12.01 5.20
N ASP A 65 -1.59 11.02 5.93
CA ASP A 65 -0.66 11.26 7.02
C ASP A 65 0.75 11.61 6.52
N LEU A 66 1.24 10.93 5.48
CA LEU A 66 2.57 11.18 4.92
C LEU A 66 2.72 12.60 4.37
N VAL A 67 1.79 13.05 3.52
CA VAL A 67 1.91 14.37 2.85
C VAL A 67 1.84 15.53 3.84
N ARG A 68 1.13 15.37 4.95
CA ARG A 68 1.04 16.37 6.02
C ARG A 68 2.34 16.53 6.81
N HIS A 69 3.27 15.60 6.68
CA HIS A 69 4.61 15.65 7.28
C HIS A 69 5.69 16.05 6.28
N LEU A 70 5.35 16.30 5.01
CA LEU A 70 6.27 16.81 4.00
C LEU A 70 6.17 18.33 3.91
N SER A 71 7.27 19.02 4.17
CA SER A 71 7.36 20.50 4.12
C SER A 71 7.76 21.02 2.73
N LEU A 72 8.11 20.12 1.79
CA LEU A 72 8.46 20.55 0.44
C LEU A 72 7.22 20.93 -0.38
N PRO A 73 7.37 21.83 -1.40
CA PRO A 73 6.34 22.05 -2.38
C PRO A 73 6.00 20.74 -3.10
N LEU A 74 4.74 20.34 -3.08
CA LEU A 74 4.30 19.13 -3.75
C LEU A 74 3.00 19.32 -4.52
N ARG A 75 2.85 18.50 -5.56
CA ARG A 75 1.58 18.31 -6.27
C ARG A 75 1.14 16.87 -6.03
N LEU A 76 -0.17 16.67 -5.92
CA LEU A 76 -0.75 15.37 -5.63
C LEU A 76 -1.65 14.93 -6.79
N ASP A 77 -1.46 13.69 -7.25
CA ASP A 77 -2.36 13.01 -8.17
C ASP A 77 -2.53 11.55 -7.80
N PHE A 78 -3.51 10.90 -8.40
CA PHE A 78 -3.91 9.54 -8.09
C PHE A 78 -4.00 8.68 -9.34
N MET A 79 -3.63 7.42 -9.22
CA MET A 79 -3.95 6.38 -10.19
C MET A 79 -4.89 5.36 -9.54
N GLY A 80 -5.96 5.03 -10.23
CA GLY A 80 -6.85 3.93 -9.83
C GLY A 80 -6.37 2.64 -10.48
N VAL A 81 -6.14 1.63 -9.68
CA VAL A 81 -5.74 0.30 -10.14
C VAL A 81 -6.63 -0.73 -9.46
N SER A 82 -7.34 -1.53 -10.23
CA SER A 82 -8.11 -2.66 -9.73
C SER A 82 -7.61 -3.96 -10.36
N SER A 83 -7.51 -5.00 -9.53
CA SER A 83 -7.35 -6.36 -10.04
C SER A 83 -8.73 -6.90 -10.40
N TYR A 84 -9.02 -7.06 -11.66
CA TYR A 84 -10.22 -7.80 -12.09
C TYR A 84 -9.97 -9.29 -11.86
N GLY A 85 -10.65 -9.85 -10.88
CA GLY A 85 -10.61 -11.27 -10.56
C GLY A 85 -12.01 -11.83 -10.39
N ALA A 86 -12.67 -12.10 -11.52
CA ALA A 86 -13.67 -13.12 -11.64
C ALA A 86 -13.70 -13.57 -13.10
N GLY A 87 -12.82 -14.50 -13.47
CA GLY A 87 -13.02 -15.35 -14.64
C GLY A 87 -12.29 -15.05 -15.93
N THR A 88 -11.17 -14.32 -15.91
CA THR A 88 -10.20 -14.37 -17.04
C THR A 88 -8.86 -14.90 -16.54
N GLU A 89 -8.34 -15.89 -17.22
CA GLU A 89 -6.99 -16.42 -17.02
C GLU A 89 -5.98 -15.27 -17.13
N SER A 90 -5.19 -15.03 -16.08
CA SER A 90 -4.27 -13.91 -15.84
C SER A 90 -4.97 -12.62 -15.38
N GLY A 91 -4.96 -12.32 -14.10
CA GLY A 91 -5.48 -11.09 -13.49
C GLY A 91 -4.88 -9.83 -14.09
N ASP A 92 -5.45 -9.35 -15.20
CA ASP A 92 -5.04 -8.09 -15.80
C ASP A 92 -5.48 -6.93 -14.91
N LEU A 93 -4.49 -6.10 -14.56
CA LEU A 93 -4.73 -4.87 -13.82
C LEU A 93 -5.45 -3.89 -14.73
N VAL A 94 -6.65 -3.48 -14.31
CA VAL A 94 -7.42 -2.43 -14.99
C VAL A 94 -7.09 -1.09 -14.34
N PHE A 95 -6.73 -0.12 -15.17
CA PHE A 95 -6.54 1.25 -14.74
C PHE A 95 -7.88 1.98 -14.78
N THR A 96 -8.45 2.26 -13.61
CA THR A 96 -9.73 2.96 -13.47
C THR A 96 -9.58 4.48 -13.46
N LYS A 97 -8.36 4.96 -13.16
CA LYS A 97 -7.99 6.38 -13.20
C LYS A 97 -6.54 6.53 -13.65
N GLU A 98 -6.31 7.37 -14.65
CA GLU A 98 -4.97 7.72 -15.11
C GLU A 98 -4.50 9.04 -14.51
N LEU A 99 -3.17 9.30 -14.61
CA LEU A 99 -2.59 10.56 -14.18
C LEU A 99 -3.13 11.73 -15.01
N ARG A 100 -3.40 12.85 -14.33
CA ARG A 100 -3.78 14.13 -14.95
C ARG A 100 -2.63 15.13 -14.97
N LEU A 101 -1.74 15.05 -13.97
CA LEU A 101 -0.59 15.95 -13.88
C LEU A 101 0.49 15.56 -14.90
N ASP A 102 1.07 16.57 -15.54
CA ASP A 102 2.29 16.37 -16.33
C ASP A 102 3.47 16.12 -15.41
N VAL A 103 4.06 14.94 -15.52
CA VAL A 103 5.22 14.49 -14.73
C VAL A 103 6.54 14.59 -15.50
N ARG A 104 6.52 15.05 -16.74
CA ARG A 104 7.72 15.16 -17.59
C ARG A 104 8.77 16.03 -16.95
N GLY A 105 10.00 15.48 -16.82
CA GLY A 105 11.14 16.17 -16.21
C GLY A 105 11.01 16.43 -14.70
N ARG A 106 9.93 15.95 -14.05
CA ARG A 106 9.68 16.14 -12.61
C ARG A 106 10.13 14.95 -11.79
N ASP A 107 10.37 15.19 -10.51
CA ASP A 107 10.58 14.12 -9.54
C ASP A 107 9.22 13.56 -9.11
N VAL A 108 9.08 12.23 -9.17
CA VAL A 108 7.86 11.51 -8.82
C VAL A 108 8.11 10.62 -7.59
N LEU A 109 7.25 10.74 -6.60
CA LEU A 109 7.12 9.80 -5.48
C LEU A 109 5.85 8.96 -5.71
N LEU A 110 6.02 7.70 -6.06
CA LEU A 110 4.93 6.74 -6.20
C LEU A 110 4.65 6.11 -4.84
N VAL A 111 3.42 6.27 -4.35
CA VAL A 111 3.01 5.83 -3.00
C VAL A 111 2.01 4.70 -3.11
N ASP A 112 2.25 3.63 -2.35
CA ASP A 112 1.33 2.49 -2.20
C ASP A 112 1.22 2.05 -0.74
N ASP A 113 0.15 1.34 -0.39
CA ASP A 113 -0.05 0.80 0.96
C ASP A 113 0.84 -0.41 1.22
N ILE A 114 0.91 -1.35 0.27
CA ILE A 114 1.66 -2.59 0.43
C ILE A 114 2.37 -3.01 -0.86
N LEU A 115 3.63 -3.37 -0.73
CA LEU A 115 4.39 -4.05 -1.77
C LEU A 115 4.43 -5.55 -1.46
N ASP A 116 3.43 -6.29 -1.97
CA ASP A 116 3.31 -7.75 -1.81
C ASP A 116 4.09 -8.48 -2.91
N THR A 117 3.45 -9.04 -3.91
CA THR A 117 4.11 -9.74 -5.03
C THR A 117 4.89 -8.80 -5.96
N GLY A 118 4.55 -7.53 -5.98
CA GLY A 118 5.11 -6.52 -6.88
C GLY A 118 4.39 -6.39 -8.23
N LYS A 119 3.37 -7.20 -8.50
CA LYS A 119 2.62 -7.19 -9.78
C LYS A 119 2.01 -5.83 -10.10
N THR A 120 1.42 -5.14 -9.13
CA THR A 120 0.87 -3.79 -9.32
C THR A 120 1.95 -2.82 -9.76
N MET A 121 3.06 -2.79 -9.03
CA MET A 121 4.17 -1.89 -9.34
C MET A 121 4.83 -2.19 -10.68
N SER A 122 4.98 -3.47 -11.06
CA SER A 122 5.55 -3.87 -12.36
C SER A 122 4.72 -3.39 -13.55
N ARG A 123 3.41 -3.19 -13.37
CA ARG A 123 2.49 -2.66 -14.39
C ARG A 123 2.39 -1.12 -14.36
N VAL A 124 2.42 -0.50 -13.19
CA VAL A 124 2.31 0.96 -13.02
C VAL A 124 3.58 1.68 -13.46
N LEU A 125 4.76 1.18 -13.07
CA LEU A 125 6.03 1.84 -13.36
C LEU A 125 6.29 2.10 -14.86
N PRO A 126 6.05 1.16 -15.79
CA PRO A 126 6.21 1.43 -17.22
C PRO A 126 5.31 2.57 -17.72
N LYS A 127 4.05 2.63 -17.26
CA LYS A 127 3.13 3.71 -17.63
C LYS A 127 3.64 5.10 -17.20
N ILE A 128 4.17 5.21 -15.98
CA ILE A 128 4.73 6.48 -15.51
C ILE A 128 6.04 6.80 -16.26
N ARG A 129 6.89 5.80 -16.54
CA ARG A 129 8.17 5.99 -17.25
C ARG A 129 8.00 6.51 -18.68
N VAL A 130 6.95 6.10 -19.40
CA VAL A 130 6.60 6.60 -20.73
C VAL A 130 6.38 8.12 -20.72
N LEU A 131 5.90 8.68 -19.61
CA LEU A 131 5.70 10.13 -19.44
C LEU A 131 7.00 10.90 -19.17
N LYS A 132 8.17 10.21 -19.16
CA LYS A 132 9.51 10.78 -19.04
C LYS A 132 9.72 11.66 -17.79
N PRO A 133 9.37 11.18 -16.58
CA PRO A 133 9.76 11.87 -15.36
C PRO A 133 11.29 11.88 -15.23
N ARG A 134 11.83 12.86 -14.51
CA ARG A 134 13.28 12.93 -14.22
C ARG A 134 13.72 11.76 -13.32
N ARG A 135 12.89 11.41 -12.35
CA ARG A 135 13.17 10.36 -11.37
C ARG A 135 11.85 9.82 -10.81
N ILE A 136 11.81 8.52 -10.53
CA ILE A 136 10.72 7.88 -9.81
C ILE A 136 11.32 7.21 -8.56
N LYS A 137 10.74 7.48 -7.40
CA LYS A 137 11.01 6.78 -6.15
C LYS A 137 9.72 6.15 -5.65
N ILE A 138 9.80 4.98 -5.04
CA ILE A 138 8.65 4.22 -4.53
C ILE A 138 8.66 4.29 -3.01
N CYS A 139 7.51 4.64 -2.43
CA CYS A 139 7.28 4.66 -0.99
C CYS A 139 6.09 3.74 -0.67
N VAL A 140 6.28 2.80 0.26
CA VAL A 140 5.23 1.89 0.70
C VAL A 140 5.15 1.85 2.23
N LEU A 141 3.94 1.70 2.76
CA LEU A 141 3.78 1.51 4.20
C LEU A 141 4.27 0.13 4.61
N LEU A 142 3.86 -0.90 3.86
CA LEU A 142 4.21 -2.30 4.14
C LEU A 142 5.00 -2.92 2.99
N ASP A 143 5.98 -3.75 3.33
CA ASP A 143 6.72 -4.58 2.38
C ASP A 143 6.70 -6.04 2.83
N LYS A 144 6.38 -6.96 1.90
CA LYS A 144 6.43 -8.42 2.10
C LYS A 144 7.49 -9.05 1.19
N PRO A 145 8.77 -9.04 1.55
CA PRO A 145 9.84 -9.54 0.69
C PRO A 145 9.68 -11.01 0.31
N SER A 146 9.15 -11.84 1.23
CA SER A 146 8.94 -13.28 1.03
C SER A 146 7.90 -13.60 -0.06
N ARG A 147 7.03 -12.65 -0.40
CA ARG A 147 5.98 -12.79 -1.41
C ARG A 147 6.39 -12.27 -2.78
N ARG A 148 7.57 -11.65 -2.88
CA ARG A 148 8.02 -10.96 -4.09
C ARG A 148 8.20 -11.91 -5.26
N SER A 149 7.41 -11.74 -6.32
CA SER A 149 7.55 -12.45 -7.60
C SER A 149 8.11 -11.57 -8.71
N GLU A 150 7.99 -10.25 -8.58
CA GLU A 150 8.46 -9.27 -9.56
C GLU A 150 9.74 -8.57 -9.09
N ASN A 151 10.63 -8.19 -10.01
CA ASN A 151 11.86 -7.49 -9.67
C ASN A 151 11.61 -6.00 -9.39
N VAL A 152 10.90 -5.72 -8.30
CA VAL A 152 10.57 -4.37 -7.85
C VAL A 152 11.02 -4.20 -6.40
N LYS A 153 11.68 -3.05 -6.12
CA LYS A 153 12.10 -2.66 -4.78
C LYS A 153 11.59 -1.27 -4.46
N ALA A 154 11.04 -1.10 -3.25
CA ALA A 154 10.69 0.21 -2.73
C ALA A 154 11.96 0.95 -2.25
N ASN A 155 11.98 2.28 -2.44
CA ASN A 155 13.05 3.15 -1.96
C ASN A 155 12.83 3.53 -0.49
N TYR A 156 11.57 3.68 -0.10
CA TYR A 156 11.16 4.02 1.25
C TYR A 156 10.14 2.99 1.71
N VAL A 157 10.45 2.29 2.80
CA VAL A 157 9.62 1.24 3.37
C VAL A 157 9.25 1.61 4.80
N GLY A 158 7.97 1.64 5.11
CA GLY A 158 7.48 1.82 6.46
C GLY A 158 7.90 0.65 7.34
N PHE A 159 7.34 -0.51 7.07
CA PHE A 159 7.58 -1.73 7.83
C PHE A 159 7.73 -2.92 6.89
N GLU A 160 8.73 -3.74 7.15
CA GLU A 160 8.83 -5.08 6.57
C GLU A 160 8.02 -6.04 7.44
N ILE A 161 7.13 -6.82 6.83
CA ILE A 161 6.24 -7.75 7.53
C ILE A 161 6.35 -9.17 6.96
N PRO A 162 6.11 -10.20 7.81
CA PRO A 162 5.94 -11.58 7.34
C PRO A 162 4.70 -11.74 6.46
N ASP A 163 4.53 -12.92 5.86
CA ASP A 163 3.36 -13.25 5.03
C ASP A 163 2.11 -13.50 5.88
N PHE A 164 1.57 -12.45 6.47
CA PHE A 164 0.28 -12.45 7.13
C PHE A 164 -0.77 -11.79 6.25
N PHE A 165 -2.02 -12.25 6.36
CA PHE A 165 -3.15 -11.53 5.79
C PHE A 165 -3.48 -10.35 6.71
N VAL A 166 -3.20 -9.13 6.25
CA VAL A 166 -3.30 -7.91 7.06
C VAL A 166 -4.41 -6.99 6.57
N VAL A 167 -5.04 -6.30 7.50
CA VAL A 167 -6.10 -5.31 7.28
C VAL A 167 -5.91 -4.10 8.17
N GLY A 168 -6.57 -3.02 7.84
CA GLY A 168 -6.55 -1.78 8.62
C GLY A 168 -5.60 -0.74 8.06
N TYR A 169 -5.77 0.49 8.48
CA TYR A 169 -5.04 1.67 8.05
C TYR A 169 -5.02 1.83 6.51
N GLY A 170 -6.20 1.66 5.89
CA GLY A 170 -6.41 1.68 4.45
C GLY A 170 -6.53 0.31 3.80
N LEU A 171 -5.81 -0.69 4.30
CA LEU A 171 -5.88 -2.07 3.82
C LEU A 171 -7.24 -2.69 4.12
N ASP A 172 -7.74 -3.49 3.18
CA ASP A 172 -9.06 -4.10 3.29
C ASP A 172 -9.08 -5.62 3.10
N PHE A 173 -10.21 -6.17 3.47
CA PHE A 173 -10.73 -7.44 2.98
C PHE A 173 -12.22 -7.27 2.68
N ALA A 174 -12.62 -7.52 1.44
CA ALA A 174 -14.00 -7.36 0.94
C ALA A 174 -14.56 -5.95 1.26
N GLU A 175 -13.81 -4.90 0.96
CA GLU A 175 -14.09 -3.48 1.18
C GLU A 175 -14.31 -3.08 2.66
N ARG A 176 -13.95 -3.95 3.60
CA ARG A 176 -14.07 -3.72 5.05
C ARG A 176 -12.71 -3.46 5.67
N TYR A 177 -12.69 -2.93 6.89
CA TYR A 177 -11.53 -2.73 7.78
C TYR A 177 -10.62 -1.54 7.46
N ARG A 178 -10.75 -0.86 6.34
CA ARG A 178 -9.88 0.29 5.97
C ARG A 178 -9.81 1.37 7.05
N ASN A 179 -10.86 1.50 7.86
CA ASN A 179 -11.02 2.50 8.92
C ASN A 179 -10.36 2.13 10.26
N LEU A 180 -9.76 0.94 10.38
CA LEU A 180 -9.02 0.60 11.60
C LEU A 180 -7.77 1.48 11.72
N PRO A 181 -7.46 2.04 12.91
CA PRO A 181 -6.32 2.94 13.05
C PRO A 181 -4.95 2.22 13.12
N PHE A 182 -4.96 0.91 13.11
CA PHE A 182 -3.80 0.02 13.21
C PHE A 182 -3.77 -0.96 12.05
N VAL A 183 -2.64 -1.64 11.85
CA VAL A 183 -2.55 -2.82 10.97
C VAL A 183 -2.71 -4.08 11.83
N GLY A 184 -3.74 -4.87 11.52
CA GLY A 184 -4.07 -6.11 12.22
C GLY A 184 -3.95 -7.34 11.32
N VAL A 185 -3.70 -8.50 11.92
CA VAL A 185 -3.74 -9.80 11.23
C VAL A 185 -5.17 -10.32 11.27
N LEU A 186 -5.73 -10.63 10.11
CA LEU A 186 -7.08 -11.18 10.01
C LEU A 186 -7.07 -12.67 10.37
N HIS A 187 -8.10 -13.12 11.11
CA HIS A 187 -8.24 -14.55 11.41
C HIS A 187 -8.39 -15.39 10.15
N PRO A 188 -7.69 -16.55 10.02
CA PRO A 188 -7.74 -17.39 8.82
C PRO A 188 -9.14 -17.82 8.41
N HIS A 189 -10.04 -18.07 9.36
CA HIS A 189 -11.41 -18.49 9.07
C HIS A 189 -12.21 -17.43 8.31
N ILE A 190 -11.87 -16.13 8.45
CA ILE A 190 -12.56 -15.05 7.76
C ILE A 190 -12.27 -15.07 6.25
N TYR A 191 -11.00 -15.13 5.85
CA TYR A 191 -10.64 -15.05 4.44
C TYR A 191 -10.66 -16.40 3.72
N LYS A 192 -10.41 -17.52 4.42
CA LYS A 192 -10.49 -18.86 3.82
C LYS A 192 -11.91 -19.24 3.41
N GLN A 193 -12.92 -18.94 4.23
CA GLN A 193 -14.33 -19.17 3.87
C GLN A 193 -14.78 -18.34 2.67
N ALA A 194 -14.31 -17.09 2.56
CA ALA A 194 -14.63 -16.27 1.41
C ALA A 194 -13.98 -16.80 0.11
N CYS A 195 -12.74 -17.28 0.17
CA CYS A 195 -12.07 -17.92 -0.96
C CYS A 195 -12.78 -19.19 -1.41
N GLN A 196 -13.28 -20.01 -0.49
CA GLN A 196 -14.06 -21.22 -0.81
C GLN A 196 -15.38 -20.88 -1.53
N ARG A 197 -16.15 -19.91 -1.03
CA ARG A 197 -17.39 -19.45 -1.67
C ARG A 197 -17.20 -18.91 -3.07
N VAL A 198 -16.08 -18.21 -3.32
CA VAL A 198 -15.73 -17.72 -4.65
C VAL A 198 -15.43 -18.89 -5.60
N ASN A 199 -14.67 -19.90 -5.14
CA ASN A 199 -14.39 -21.10 -5.95
C ASN A 199 -15.66 -21.94 -6.20
N GLU A 200 -16.55 -22.11 -5.20
CA GLU A 200 -17.81 -22.83 -5.37
C GLU A 200 -18.76 -22.11 -6.34
N ALA A 201 -18.81 -20.78 -6.34
CA ALA A 201 -19.62 -20.01 -7.29
C ALA A 201 -19.13 -20.15 -8.76
N PHE A 202 -17.90 -20.57 -8.98
CA PHE A 202 -17.32 -20.82 -10.31
C PHE A 202 -17.42 -22.29 -10.76
N CYS A 203 -17.61 -23.24 -9.85
CA CYS A 203 -17.76 -24.66 -10.20
C CYS A 203 -19.19 -25.02 -10.67
N HIS A 204 -20.16 -24.12 -10.58
CA HIS A 204 -21.56 -24.35 -10.96
C HIS A 204 -22.02 -23.49 -12.16
N LYS A 205 -21.10 -23.06 -13.02
CA LYS A 205 -21.45 -22.46 -14.31
C LYS A 205 -20.82 -23.18 -15.47
#